data_2677d2a0cb802cc3d71e0a66a13f0cdd
#
_entry.id   2677d2a0cb802cc3d71e0a66a13f0cdd
#
_cell.length_a   1.000
_cell.length_b   1.000
_cell.length_c   1.000
_cell.angle_alpha   90.00
_cell.angle_beta   90.00
_cell.angle_gamma   90.00
#
_symmetry.space_group_name_H-M   'P 1'
#
loop_
_entity.id
_entity.type
_entity.pdbx_description
1 polymer ?
#
loop_
_entity_poly.entity_id
_entity_poly.type
_entity_poly.pdbx_seq_one_letter_code
_entity_poly.pdbx_strand_id
1 'polypeptide(L)'
;MKHLLKLLDCTPEEITSILDLADQLKYERKHHISHRLLEGKSIGLIFQKSSTRTRVSFEALFLSSRDLQIGRGEPVQDTARVLSRYLDGIMIRTYEQKEVEDLAKYGSIPIINGLTDFCHPCQVLADLMTIREKYGVLKGLKMCYIGDGNNMANSLIVGGLKSDMQVSIA
;
A
#
# COMPACT_ATOMS: atom_id res chain seq x y z
N MET A 1 -10.97 -5.93 -5.58
CA MET A 1 -9.52 -6.16 -5.27
C MET A 1 -9.40 -6.91 -3.95
N LYS A 2 -8.54 -7.93 -3.85
CA LYS A 2 -8.29 -8.68 -2.59
C LYS A 2 -6.97 -8.26 -1.92
N HIS A 3 -5.94 -7.97 -2.72
CA HIS A 3 -4.61 -7.59 -2.26
C HIS A 3 -4.15 -6.32 -2.96
N LEU A 4 -3.26 -5.55 -2.33
CA LEU A 4 -2.57 -4.41 -2.94
C LEU A 4 -1.06 -4.72 -3.01
N LEU A 5 -0.63 -5.50 -4.02
CA LEU A 5 0.76 -5.92 -4.16
C LEU A 5 1.56 -4.94 -5.03
N LYS A 6 0.95 -4.49 -6.12
CA LYS A 6 1.48 -3.47 -7.04
C LYS A 6 0.31 -2.80 -7.79
N LEU A 7 0.44 -1.53 -8.17
CA LEU A 7 -0.61 -0.81 -8.90
C LEU A 7 -0.90 -1.41 -10.28
N LEU A 8 0.04 -2.17 -10.83
CA LEU A 8 -0.17 -2.87 -12.10
C LEU A 8 -1.34 -3.86 -12.06
N ASP A 9 -1.59 -4.46 -10.89
CA ASP A 9 -2.66 -5.45 -10.68
C ASP A 9 -4.04 -4.79 -10.46
N CYS A 10 -4.08 -3.47 -10.17
CA CYS A 10 -5.32 -2.72 -9.97
C CYS A 10 -5.91 -2.23 -11.29
N THR A 11 -7.23 -2.15 -11.38
CA THR A 11 -7.87 -1.40 -12.47
C THR A 11 -7.85 0.11 -12.19
N PRO A 12 -8.05 0.98 -13.20
CA PRO A 12 -8.20 2.43 -13.00
C PRO A 12 -9.34 2.76 -12.02
N GLU A 13 -10.45 2.02 -12.08
CA GLU A 13 -11.62 2.19 -11.23
C GLU A 13 -11.31 1.81 -9.76
N GLU A 14 -10.51 0.76 -9.55
CA GLU A 14 -10.07 0.37 -8.21
C GLU A 14 -9.14 1.44 -7.60
N ILE A 15 -8.23 2.01 -8.39
CA ILE A 15 -7.38 3.13 -7.93
C ILE A 15 -8.26 4.33 -7.57
N THR A 16 -9.20 4.70 -8.44
CA THR A 16 -10.12 5.80 -8.18
C THR A 16 -10.93 5.57 -6.90
N SER A 17 -11.47 4.37 -6.71
CA SER A 17 -12.22 4.03 -5.49
C SER A 17 -11.40 4.13 -4.22
N ILE A 18 -10.11 3.76 -4.27
CA ILE A 18 -9.20 3.93 -3.11
C ILE A 18 -9.00 5.42 -2.81
N LEU A 19 -8.79 6.23 -3.84
CA LEU A 19 -8.59 7.68 -3.68
C LEU A 19 -9.86 8.35 -3.16
N ASP A 20 -11.04 7.98 -3.65
CA ASP A 20 -12.32 8.52 -3.20
C ASP A 20 -12.61 8.19 -1.74
N LEU A 21 -12.33 6.94 -1.33
CA LEU A 21 -12.43 6.54 0.07
C LEU A 21 -11.43 7.32 0.95
N ALA A 22 -10.21 7.53 0.45
CA ALA A 22 -9.20 8.30 1.18
C ALA A 22 -9.63 9.77 1.37
N ASP A 23 -10.22 10.41 0.37
CA ASP A 23 -10.76 11.77 0.47
C ASP A 23 -11.92 11.82 1.47
N GLN A 24 -12.83 10.85 1.42
CA GLN A 24 -13.93 10.74 2.39
C GLN A 24 -13.40 10.62 3.82
N LEU A 25 -12.48 9.69 4.08
CA LEU A 25 -11.92 9.48 5.42
C LEU A 25 -11.13 10.69 5.91
N LYS A 26 -10.43 11.39 5.02
CA LYS A 26 -9.74 12.64 5.35
C LYS A 26 -10.71 13.75 5.71
N TYR A 27 -11.82 13.86 4.97
CA TYR A 27 -12.91 14.79 5.27
C TYR A 27 -13.55 14.47 6.63
N GLU A 28 -13.91 13.22 6.88
CA GLU A 28 -14.53 12.76 8.13
C GLU A 28 -13.62 13.08 9.33
N ARG A 29 -12.32 12.77 9.23
CA ARG A 29 -11.34 13.10 10.27
C ARG A 29 -11.26 14.61 10.54
N LYS A 30 -11.24 15.44 9.50
CA LYS A 30 -11.18 16.90 9.63
C LYS A 30 -12.42 17.48 10.33
N HIS A 31 -13.58 16.85 10.14
CA HIS A 31 -14.86 17.30 10.69
C HIS A 31 -15.27 16.53 11.95
N HIS A 32 -14.35 15.73 12.53
CA HIS A 32 -14.61 14.93 13.74
C HIS A 32 -15.78 13.93 13.59
N ILE A 33 -16.05 13.47 12.35
CA ILE A 33 -17.02 12.42 12.07
C ILE A 33 -16.41 11.08 12.41
N SER A 34 -16.98 10.36 13.35
CA SER A 34 -16.50 9.04 13.77
C SER A 34 -16.92 7.97 12.78
N HIS A 35 -16.02 7.04 12.48
CA HIS A 35 -16.31 5.82 11.70
C HIS A 35 -15.69 4.59 12.38
N ARG A 36 -16.28 3.41 12.13
CA ARG A 36 -15.85 2.14 12.73
C ARG A 36 -15.56 1.07 11.69
N LEU A 37 -14.98 1.46 10.54
CA LEU A 37 -14.77 0.57 9.39
C LEU A 37 -13.91 -0.67 9.70
N LEU A 38 -13.00 -0.55 10.66
CA LEU A 38 -12.08 -1.61 11.06
C LEU A 38 -12.28 -2.06 12.51
N GLU A 39 -13.45 -1.78 13.11
CA GLU A 39 -13.76 -2.22 14.46
C GLU A 39 -13.71 -3.75 14.55
N GLY A 40 -13.00 -4.27 15.55
CA GLY A 40 -12.82 -5.70 15.78
C GLY A 40 -11.87 -6.39 14.78
N LYS A 41 -11.19 -5.64 13.89
CA LYS A 41 -10.20 -6.18 12.96
C LYS A 41 -8.79 -6.12 13.51
N SER A 42 -8.02 -7.17 13.27
CA SER A 42 -6.61 -7.29 13.62
C SER A 42 -5.75 -7.22 12.38
N ILE A 43 -4.89 -6.20 12.26
CA ILE A 43 -3.97 -6.04 11.13
C ILE A 43 -2.53 -6.25 11.59
N GLY A 44 -1.82 -7.17 10.95
CA GLY A 44 -0.39 -7.38 11.17
C GLY A 44 0.46 -6.39 10.39
N LEU A 45 1.43 -5.76 11.04
CA LEU A 45 2.41 -4.87 10.43
C LEU A 45 3.79 -5.50 10.46
N ILE A 46 4.32 -5.85 9.29
CA ILE A 46 5.62 -6.53 9.14
C ILE A 46 6.63 -5.56 8.56
N PHE A 47 7.73 -5.34 9.27
CA PHE A 47 8.82 -4.45 8.85
C PHE A 47 10.14 -5.21 8.86
N GLN A 48 10.59 -5.68 7.72
CA GLN A 48 11.95 -6.19 7.52
C GLN A 48 12.92 -5.05 7.16
N LYS A 49 12.42 -4.02 6.49
CA LYS A 49 13.15 -2.81 6.14
C LYS A 49 12.70 -1.66 7.04
N SER A 50 13.64 -1.04 7.74
CA SER A 50 13.35 0.06 8.68
C SER A 50 12.59 1.22 8.01
N SER A 51 11.62 1.79 8.71
CA SER A 51 10.88 2.98 8.26
C SER A 51 10.18 3.65 9.43
N THR A 52 10.43 4.93 9.64
CA THR A 52 9.70 5.74 10.62
C THR A 52 8.34 6.19 10.07
N ARG A 53 8.30 6.73 8.86
CA ARG A 53 7.07 7.29 8.26
C ARG A 53 6.00 6.22 8.02
N THR A 54 6.36 5.11 7.37
CA THR A 54 5.43 4.01 7.12
C THR A 54 4.94 3.41 8.43
N ARG A 55 5.84 3.22 9.41
CA ARG A 55 5.46 2.72 10.74
C ARG A 55 4.44 3.65 11.39
N VAL A 56 4.72 4.94 11.53
CA VAL A 56 3.83 5.91 12.18
C VAL A 56 2.48 5.99 11.46
N SER A 57 2.46 6.00 10.11
CA SER A 57 1.20 6.10 9.35
C SER A 57 0.31 4.87 9.53
N PHE A 58 0.88 3.68 9.64
CA PHE A 58 0.11 2.44 9.86
C PHE A 58 -0.14 2.15 11.34
N GLU A 59 0.81 2.41 12.24
CA GLU A 59 0.64 2.20 13.69
C GLU A 59 -0.36 3.18 14.33
N ALA A 60 -0.51 4.39 13.78
CA ALA A 60 -1.55 5.32 14.24
C ALA A 60 -2.99 4.78 14.05
N LEU A 61 -3.13 3.73 13.25
CA LEU A 61 -4.40 3.06 12.96
C LEU A 61 -4.55 1.71 13.68
N PHE A 62 -3.44 1.08 14.12
CA PHE A 62 -3.45 -0.31 14.59
C PHE A 62 -2.48 -0.54 15.77
N LEU A 63 -2.79 -1.53 16.59
CA LEU A 63 -1.90 -2.01 17.65
C LEU A 63 -0.66 -2.67 17.03
N SER A 64 0.51 -2.23 17.49
CA SER A 64 1.82 -2.70 17.02
C SER A 64 2.02 -4.20 17.29
N SER A 65 2.32 -4.99 16.26
CA SER A 65 2.90 -6.32 16.42
C SER A 65 4.43 -6.19 16.56
N ARG A 66 4.95 -6.29 17.77
CA ARG A 66 6.38 -6.49 18.01
C ARG A 66 6.69 -7.98 17.87
N ASP A 67 7.76 -8.30 17.11
CA ASP A 67 8.39 -9.61 17.04
C ASP A 67 7.69 -10.73 16.25
N LEU A 68 7.44 -10.50 14.97
CA LEU A 68 7.23 -11.60 14.03
C LEU A 68 8.60 -12.09 13.51
N GLN A 69 8.89 -13.39 13.67
CA GLN A 69 10.16 -14.01 13.24
C GLN A 69 10.18 -14.39 11.74
N ILE A 70 9.59 -13.56 10.88
CA ILE A 70 9.58 -13.82 9.45
C ILE A 70 11.02 -13.75 8.91
N GLY A 71 11.43 -14.80 8.18
CA GLY A 71 12.76 -14.87 7.58
C GLY A 71 13.85 -15.51 8.46
N ARG A 72 13.52 -16.01 9.66
CA ARG A 72 14.46 -16.75 10.52
C ARG A 72 14.30 -18.27 10.42
N GLY A 73 14.19 -18.79 9.19
CA GLY A 73 14.16 -20.22 8.93
C GLY A 73 12.77 -20.83 8.72
N GLU A 74 11.68 -20.09 8.96
CA GLU A 74 10.33 -20.55 8.63
C GLU A 74 9.99 -20.16 7.17
N PRO A 75 9.46 -21.10 6.34
CA PRO A 75 9.01 -20.78 4.99
C PRO A 75 7.88 -19.74 5.00
N VAL A 76 7.93 -18.77 4.07
CA VAL A 76 6.89 -17.71 3.92
C VAL A 76 5.48 -18.32 3.79
N GLN A 77 5.37 -19.51 3.19
CA GLN A 77 4.11 -20.23 3.00
C GLN A 77 3.46 -20.62 4.33
N ASP A 78 4.25 -21.08 5.28
CA ASP A 78 3.74 -21.52 6.59
C ASP A 78 3.42 -20.30 7.45
N THR A 79 4.27 -19.28 7.44
CA THR A 79 3.99 -17.98 8.05
C THR A 79 2.68 -17.38 7.51
N ALA A 80 2.45 -17.40 6.18
CA ALA A 80 1.22 -16.89 5.58
C ALA A 80 -0.04 -17.62 6.07
N ARG A 81 0.03 -18.95 6.17
CA ARG A 81 -1.09 -19.79 6.65
C ARG A 81 -1.39 -19.56 8.13
N VAL A 82 -0.33 -19.47 8.94
CA VAL A 82 -0.45 -19.25 10.40
C VAL A 82 -1.06 -17.86 10.66
N LEU A 83 -0.47 -16.81 10.07
CA LEU A 83 -0.95 -15.43 10.27
C LEU A 83 -2.39 -15.24 9.79
N SER A 84 -2.79 -15.94 8.73
CA SER A 84 -4.18 -15.89 8.22
C SER A 84 -5.22 -16.43 9.21
N ARG A 85 -4.82 -17.15 10.26
CA ARG A 85 -5.72 -17.65 11.32
C ARG A 85 -5.88 -16.66 12.47
N TYR A 86 -4.96 -15.69 12.61
CA TYR A 86 -4.94 -14.75 13.72
C TYR A 86 -5.29 -13.31 13.30
N LEU A 87 -5.13 -12.99 12.01
CA LEU A 87 -5.22 -11.63 11.50
C LEU A 87 -6.29 -11.52 10.41
N ASP A 88 -6.85 -10.32 10.26
CA ASP A 88 -7.79 -9.96 9.19
C ASP A 88 -7.09 -9.35 7.96
N GLY A 89 -5.82 -8.97 8.09
CA GLY A 89 -5.00 -8.45 7.00
C GLY A 89 -3.55 -8.25 7.42
N ILE A 90 -2.66 -8.10 6.44
CA ILE A 90 -1.23 -7.87 6.67
C ILE A 90 -0.76 -6.70 5.80
N MET A 91 -0.05 -5.74 6.39
CA MET A 91 0.84 -4.83 5.66
C MET A 91 2.28 -5.29 5.85
N ILE A 92 3.02 -5.42 4.76
CA ILE A 92 4.43 -5.81 4.79
C ILE A 92 5.30 -4.79 4.06
N ARG A 93 6.43 -4.44 4.67
CA ARG A 93 7.52 -3.67 4.08
C ARG A 93 8.80 -4.51 4.11
N THR A 94 9.25 -4.93 2.93
CA THR A 94 10.35 -5.86 2.76
C THR A 94 11.26 -5.48 1.59
N TYR A 95 12.17 -6.34 1.20
CA TYR A 95 13.07 -6.17 0.05
C TYR A 95 12.50 -6.83 -1.20
N GLU A 96 12.17 -8.11 -1.12
CA GLU A 96 11.78 -8.95 -2.24
C GLU A 96 10.29 -8.84 -2.57
N GLN A 97 9.94 -8.49 -3.82
CA GLN A 97 8.56 -8.49 -4.29
C GLN A 97 7.91 -9.89 -4.20
N LYS A 98 8.72 -10.92 -4.46
CA LYS A 98 8.26 -12.31 -4.39
C LYS A 98 7.74 -12.70 -3.00
N GLU A 99 8.30 -12.17 -1.93
CA GLU A 99 7.85 -12.45 -0.57
C GLU A 99 6.42 -11.94 -0.35
N VAL A 100 6.10 -10.74 -0.85
CA VAL A 100 4.75 -10.17 -0.80
C VAL A 100 3.77 -10.99 -1.64
N GLU A 101 4.20 -11.43 -2.83
CA GLU A 101 3.39 -12.27 -3.72
C GLU A 101 3.16 -13.67 -3.12
N ASP A 102 4.16 -14.26 -2.48
CA ASP A 102 4.02 -15.55 -1.80
C ASP A 102 3.09 -15.45 -0.57
N LEU A 103 3.17 -14.38 0.23
CA LEU A 103 2.21 -14.13 1.31
C LEU A 103 0.77 -14.06 0.78
N ALA A 104 0.56 -13.38 -0.34
CA ALA A 104 -0.76 -13.26 -0.96
C ALA A 104 -1.25 -14.59 -1.56
N LYS A 105 -0.33 -15.39 -2.11
CA LYS A 105 -0.64 -16.69 -2.73
C LYS A 105 -1.04 -17.75 -1.71
N TYR A 106 -0.35 -17.81 -0.58
CA TYR A 106 -0.52 -18.87 0.41
C TYR A 106 -1.39 -18.47 1.60
N GLY A 107 -1.58 -17.17 1.82
CA GLY A 107 -2.50 -16.60 2.80
C GLY A 107 -3.94 -16.52 2.29
N SER A 108 -4.88 -16.40 3.23
CA SER A 108 -6.32 -16.24 2.92
C SER A 108 -6.84 -14.82 3.18
N ILE A 109 -6.02 -13.95 3.75
CA ILE A 109 -6.34 -12.58 4.15
C ILE A 109 -5.71 -11.55 3.19
N PRO A 110 -6.21 -10.31 3.13
CA PRO A 110 -5.63 -9.23 2.35
C PRO A 110 -4.17 -8.95 2.72
N ILE A 111 -3.33 -8.78 1.68
CA ILE A 111 -1.93 -8.37 1.81
C ILE A 111 -1.77 -6.99 1.17
N ILE A 112 -1.13 -6.08 1.90
CA ILE A 112 -0.81 -4.72 1.46
C ILE A 112 0.71 -4.59 1.38
N ASN A 113 1.22 -4.26 0.20
CA ASN A 113 2.63 -3.94 0.00
C ASN A 113 2.92 -2.53 0.51
N GLY A 114 3.54 -2.43 1.67
CA GLY A 114 4.01 -1.16 2.24
C GLY A 114 5.25 -0.60 1.55
N LEU A 115 6.09 -1.45 0.97
CA LEU A 115 7.22 -1.18 0.08
C LEU A 115 8.00 -2.47 -0.19
N THR A 116 8.47 -2.61 -1.44
CA THR A 116 9.56 -3.52 -1.83
C THR A 116 10.61 -2.77 -2.64
N ASP A 117 11.71 -3.42 -3.01
CA ASP A 117 12.71 -2.84 -3.93
C ASP A 117 12.18 -2.72 -5.37
N PHE A 118 11.08 -3.43 -5.69
CA PHE A 118 10.42 -3.36 -6.99
C PHE A 118 9.38 -2.22 -7.08
N CYS A 119 8.55 -2.01 -6.05
CA CYS A 119 7.49 -1.00 -6.09
C CYS A 119 7.05 -0.51 -4.71
N HIS A 120 6.37 0.64 -4.69
CA HIS A 120 5.80 1.27 -3.49
C HIS A 120 4.39 1.80 -3.78
N PRO A 121 3.36 0.92 -3.89
CA PRO A 121 2.02 1.32 -4.29
C PRO A 121 1.38 2.34 -3.35
N CYS A 122 1.55 2.19 -2.04
CA CYS A 122 0.98 3.10 -1.05
C CYS A 122 1.50 4.54 -1.18
N GLN A 123 2.79 4.72 -1.53
CA GLN A 123 3.35 6.07 -1.73
C GLN A 123 2.73 6.73 -2.95
N VAL A 124 2.63 6.00 -4.07
CA VAL A 124 2.08 6.58 -5.29
C VAL A 124 0.58 6.91 -5.15
N LEU A 125 -0.19 6.11 -4.40
CA LEU A 125 -1.56 6.48 -4.07
C LEU A 125 -1.63 7.78 -3.28
N ALA A 126 -0.71 8.00 -2.33
CA ALA A 126 -0.63 9.26 -1.59
C ALA A 126 -0.21 10.44 -2.48
N ASP A 127 0.72 10.22 -3.42
CA ASP A 127 1.14 11.23 -4.39
C ASP A 127 -0.03 11.62 -5.33
N LEU A 128 -0.75 10.63 -5.87
CA LEU A 128 -1.93 10.85 -6.70
C LEU A 128 -3.04 11.59 -5.93
N MET A 129 -3.29 11.24 -4.68
CA MET A 129 -4.23 11.97 -3.82
C MET A 129 -3.81 13.43 -3.65
N THR A 130 -2.53 13.69 -3.37
CA THR A 130 -1.98 15.04 -3.20
C THR A 130 -2.11 15.87 -4.49
N ILE A 131 -1.83 15.26 -5.65
CA ILE A 131 -2.00 15.91 -6.95
C ILE A 131 -3.49 16.24 -7.18
N ARG A 132 -4.38 15.28 -6.91
CA ARG A 132 -5.84 15.48 -7.05
C ARG A 132 -6.36 16.59 -6.13
N GLU A 133 -5.89 16.65 -4.89
CA GLU A 133 -6.23 17.75 -3.96
C GLU A 133 -5.80 19.11 -4.48
N LYS A 134 -4.63 19.17 -5.14
CA LYS A 134 -4.08 20.44 -5.64
C LYS A 134 -4.74 20.92 -6.93
N TYR A 135 -5.04 20.00 -7.86
CA TYR A 135 -5.47 20.32 -9.22
C TYR A 135 -6.94 19.96 -9.51
N GLY A 136 -7.62 19.25 -8.60
CA GLY A 136 -9.00 18.82 -8.75
C GLY A 136 -9.18 17.56 -9.61
N VAL A 137 -8.23 17.27 -10.50
CA VAL A 137 -8.25 16.14 -11.43
C VAL A 137 -6.88 15.49 -11.54
N LEU A 138 -6.82 14.24 -12.06
CA LEU A 138 -5.58 13.58 -12.46
C LEU A 138 -5.48 13.49 -13.99
N LYS A 139 -6.62 13.20 -14.64
CA LYS A 139 -6.69 12.97 -16.07
C LYS A 139 -6.11 14.14 -16.88
N GLY A 140 -5.22 13.79 -17.82
CA GLY A 140 -4.58 14.75 -18.73
C GLY A 140 -3.43 15.56 -18.13
N LEU A 141 -3.16 15.46 -16.82
CA LEU A 141 -2.01 16.12 -16.21
C LEU A 141 -0.70 15.46 -16.69
N LYS A 142 0.36 16.26 -16.69
CA LYS A 142 1.71 15.81 -17.03
C LYS A 142 2.54 15.69 -15.76
N MET A 143 3.10 14.51 -15.52
CA MET A 143 4.01 14.24 -14.42
C MET A 143 5.40 13.93 -14.97
N CYS A 144 6.43 14.55 -14.40
CA CYS A 144 7.81 14.23 -14.70
C CYS A 144 8.50 13.77 -13.41
N TYR A 145 9.09 12.57 -13.46
CA TYR A 145 9.97 12.08 -12.41
C TYR A 145 11.42 12.23 -12.86
N ILE A 146 12.23 12.90 -12.05
CA ILE A 146 13.66 13.10 -12.28
C ILE A 146 14.41 12.40 -11.15
N GLY A 147 15.19 11.36 -11.50
CA GLY A 147 15.93 10.58 -10.52
C GLY A 147 16.21 9.15 -10.98
N ASP A 148 16.73 8.34 -10.04
CA ASP A 148 17.11 6.95 -10.34
C ASP A 148 15.92 6.08 -10.73
N GLY A 149 16.14 5.13 -11.64
CA GLY A 149 15.19 4.09 -12.02
C GLY A 149 14.98 3.07 -10.88
N ASN A 150 14.20 3.43 -9.88
CA ASN A 150 13.96 2.64 -8.67
C ASN A 150 12.47 2.26 -8.49
N ASN A 151 12.12 1.73 -7.33
CA ASN A 151 10.74 1.33 -6.99
C ASN A 151 9.73 2.47 -7.10
N MET A 152 10.14 3.73 -6.90
CA MET A 152 9.26 4.89 -7.06
C MET A 152 9.00 5.18 -8.53
N ALA A 153 10.04 5.17 -9.38
CA ALA A 153 9.87 5.32 -10.84
C ALA A 153 8.90 4.27 -11.39
N ASN A 154 9.12 2.98 -11.05
CA ASN A 154 8.24 1.88 -11.45
C ASN A 154 6.78 2.14 -11.06
N SER A 155 6.55 2.57 -9.83
CA SER A 155 5.20 2.75 -9.29
C SER A 155 4.53 4.02 -9.84
N LEU A 156 5.27 5.11 -10.04
CA LEU A 156 4.76 6.38 -10.61
C LEU A 156 4.36 6.21 -12.07
N ILE A 157 5.14 5.47 -12.87
CA ILE A 157 4.76 5.14 -14.25
C ILE A 157 3.39 4.48 -14.27
N VAL A 158 3.22 3.41 -13.50
CA VAL A 158 1.97 2.64 -13.50
C VAL A 158 0.80 3.45 -12.95
N GLY A 159 0.99 4.10 -11.79
CA GLY A 159 -0.06 4.89 -11.14
C GLY A 159 -0.50 6.08 -11.99
N GLY A 160 0.45 6.80 -12.58
CA GLY A 160 0.15 7.92 -13.45
C GLY A 160 -0.61 7.49 -14.72
N LEU A 161 -0.12 6.47 -15.43
CA LEU A 161 -0.78 5.97 -16.64
C LEU A 161 -2.19 5.43 -16.36
N LYS A 162 -2.40 4.70 -15.25
CA LYS A 162 -3.73 4.22 -14.85
C LYS A 162 -4.68 5.32 -14.37
N SER A 163 -4.15 6.52 -14.12
CA SER A 163 -4.93 7.72 -13.78
C SER A 163 -5.09 8.66 -14.98
N ASP A 164 -4.90 8.18 -16.21
CA ASP A 164 -4.96 8.97 -17.46
C ASP A 164 -3.99 10.18 -17.49
N MET A 165 -2.89 10.11 -16.75
CA MET A 165 -1.82 11.12 -16.77
C MET A 165 -0.78 10.80 -17.85
N GLN A 166 -0.07 11.83 -18.31
CA GLN A 166 1.13 11.67 -19.13
C GLN A 166 2.35 11.60 -18.20
N VAL A 167 3.16 10.55 -18.32
CA VAL A 167 4.32 10.33 -17.43
C VAL A 167 5.60 10.39 -18.23
N SER A 168 6.56 11.17 -17.75
CA SER A 168 7.93 11.26 -18.28
C SER A 168 8.92 10.91 -17.15
N ILE A 169 9.97 10.17 -17.51
CA ILE A 169 11.08 9.81 -16.60
C ILE A 169 12.36 10.35 -17.18
N ALA A 170 13.19 11.01 -16.37
CA ALA A 170 14.48 11.57 -16.75
C ALA A 170 15.55 11.21 -15.70
#